data_7dbf05ba8f69663a50955f613b0d717b
#
_entry.id   7dbf05ba8f69663a50955f613b0d717b
#
_cell.length_a   1.000
_cell.length_b   1.000
_cell.length_c   1.000
_cell.angle_alpha   90.00
_cell.angle_beta   90.00
_cell.angle_gamma   90.00
#
_symmetry.space_group_name_H-M   'P 1'
#
loop_
_entity.id
_entity.type
_entity.pdbx_description
1 polymer ?
#
loop_
_entity_poly.entity_id
_entity_poly.type
_entity_poly.pdbx_seq_one_letter_code
_entity_poly.pdbx_strand_id
1 'polypeptide(L)'
;MIFKNVTFYNEVFQKDVADIQVENGRITAIGVLEQEGRDMQGYTLLPGFVDIHIHGRGGGDFSDGTVSSMDRISASLAKCGVTAFCGTTMTLPREKLTDILVTARGYMGKEAGARLLGVNLEGPFIAPAKKGAQNGDYIRPGTVEEWNALFDASGRSVKLITLAPEAFDSTDLIRQISGCCRVSLGHSCATAEEANAAFDAGAGHVTHLFNAMPPMSHRAPGLPGAALDRSEVTCELICDGGHIDPIMLRN
;
A
#
# COMPACT_ATOMS: atom_id res chain seq x y z
N MET A 1 3.34 22.94 -20.49
CA MET A 1 1.95 23.30 -20.12
C MET A 1 2.05 24.31 -19.00
N ILE A 2 1.25 25.40 -19.06
CA ILE A 2 1.26 26.45 -18.03
C ILE A 2 -0.13 26.52 -17.40
N PHE A 3 -0.16 26.60 -16.10
CA PHE A 3 -1.34 26.86 -15.28
C PHE A 3 -1.18 28.22 -14.63
N LYS A 4 -2.19 29.09 -14.77
CA LYS A 4 -2.21 30.47 -14.25
C LYS A 4 -3.05 30.54 -12.97
N ASN A 5 -2.68 31.41 -12.04
CA ASN A 5 -3.47 31.70 -10.84
C ASN A 5 -3.75 30.47 -9.97
N VAL A 6 -2.79 29.56 -9.86
CA VAL A 6 -2.95 28.33 -9.07
C VAL A 6 -2.78 28.62 -7.59
N THR A 7 -3.77 28.27 -6.78
CA THR A 7 -3.60 28.22 -5.33
C THR A 7 -2.91 26.92 -4.94
N PHE A 8 -1.92 26.96 -4.07
CA PHE A 8 -1.22 25.78 -3.55
C PHE A 8 -0.74 26.04 -2.11
N TYR A 9 -0.20 25.00 -1.45
CA TYR A 9 0.45 25.11 -0.16
C TYR A 9 1.95 25.05 -0.33
N ASN A 10 2.66 26.05 0.20
CA ASN A 10 4.11 26.12 0.17
C ASN A 10 4.76 25.21 1.24
N GLU A 11 6.08 25.22 1.33
CA GLU A 11 6.87 24.36 2.23
C GLU A 11 6.56 24.54 3.72
N VAL A 12 5.98 25.67 4.11
CA VAL A 12 5.55 25.94 5.49
C VAL A 12 4.02 25.85 5.67
N PHE A 13 3.35 25.13 4.76
CA PHE A 13 1.89 24.89 4.75
C PHE A 13 1.03 26.17 4.72
N GLN A 14 1.55 27.26 4.18
CA GLN A 14 0.78 28.48 3.92
C GLN A 14 0.23 28.47 2.50
N LYS A 15 -0.98 29.01 2.34
CA LYS A 15 -1.57 29.19 1.02
C LYS A 15 -0.81 30.26 0.25
N ASP A 16 -0.49 29.94 -0.99
CA ASP A 16 0.15 30.84 -1.93
C ASP A 16 -0.55 30.76 -3.28
N VAL A 17 -0.38 31.77 -4.14
CA VAL A 17 -0.94 31.81 -5.49
C VAL A 17 0.17 32.15 -6.49
N ALA A 18 0.38 31.29 -7.46
CA ALA A 18 1.36 31.52 -8.51
C ALA A 18 0.96 30.82 -9.82
N ASP A 19 1.66 31.16 -10.89
CA ASP A 19 1.61 30.37 -12.11
C ASP A 19 2.58 29.20 -12.01
N ILE A 20 2.21 28.07 -12.61
CA ILE A 20 3.00 26.85 -12.55
C ILE A 20 3.25 26.33 -13.97
N GLN A 21 4.52 26.14 -14.30
CA GLN A 21 4.94 25.51 -15.56
C GLN A 21 5.24 24.03 -15.33
N VAL A 22 4.70 23.19 -16.21
CA VAL A 22 4.93 21.73 -16.21
C VAL A 22 5.48 21.32 -17.57
N GLU A 23 6.65 20.68 -17.57
CA GLU A 23 7.29 20.10 -18.75
C GLU A 23 7.72 18.65 -18.45
N ASN A 24 7.46 17.77 -19.38
CA ASN A 24 7.83 16.35 -19.26
C ASN A 24 7.38 15.71 -17.92
N GLY A 25 6.17 16.08 -17.43
CA GLY A 25 5.62 15.57 -16.19
C GLY A 25 6.28 16.12 -14.91
N ARG A 26 7.07 17.20 -15.00
CA ARG A 26 7.72 17.86 -13.86
C ARG A 26 7.36 19.33 -13.81
N ILE A 27 7.21 19.87 -12.58
CA ILE A 27 7.12 21.30 -12.36
C ILE A 27 8.50 21.90 -12.62
N THR A 28 8.59 22.83 -13.57
CA THR A 28 9.84 23.48 -14.00
C THR A 28 9.95 24.93 -13.57
N ALA A 29 8.82 25.61 -13.29
CA ALA A 29 8.81 26.94 -12.73
C ALA A 29 7.55 27.18 -11.89
N ILE A 30 7.70 27.99 -10.84
CA ILE A 30 6.63 28.53 -10.00
C ILE A 30 6.89 30.04 -9.84
N GLY A 31 5.90 30.88 -10.12
CA GLY A 31 6.02 32.34 -10.00
C GLY A 31 5.09 33.05 -10.97
N VAL A 32 5.42 34.29 -11.32
CA VAL A 32 4.71 35.03 -12.37
C VAL A 32 5.34 34.68 -13.71
N LEU A 33 4.55 34.11 -14.60
CA LEU A 33 4.98 33.70 -15.93
C LEU A 33 4.34 34.60 -17.00
N GLU A 34 5.12 35.06 -17.98
CA GLU A 34 4.63 35.92 -19.07
C GLU A 34 3.79 35.18 -20.11
N GLN A 35 4.04 33.86 -20.24
CA GLN A 35 3.35 33.04 -21.24
C GLN A 35 1.89 32.80 -20.88
N GLU A 36 1.05 32.68 -21.90
CA GLU A 36 -0.35 32.29 -21.74
C GLU A 36 -0.46 30.85 -21.21
N GLY A 37 -1.51 30.60 -20.44
CA GLY A 37 -1.76 29.30 -19.84
C GLY A 37 -3.23 29.11 -19.44
N ARG A 38 -3.56 27.93 -18.95
CA ARG A 38 -4.89 27.63 -18.45
C ARG A 38 -5.11 28.35 -17.12
N ASP A 39 -6.13 29.20 -17.04
CA ASP A 39 -6.53 29.83 -15.79
C ASP A 39 -7.10 28.81 -14.80
N MET A 40 -6.54 28.77 -13.60
CA MET A 40 -6.91 27.88 -12.52
C MET A 40 -7.42 28.66 -11.29
N GLN A 41 -7.88 29.91 -11.49
CA GLN A 41 -8.46 30.68 -10.40
C GLN A 41 -9.61 29.91 -9.72
N GLY A 42 -9.57 29.83 -8.39
CA GLY A 42 -10.53 29.07 -7.59
C GLY A 42 -10.21 27.58 -7.41
N TYR A 43 -9.20 27.07 -8.09
CA TYR A 43 -8.70 25.70 -7.87
C TYR A 43 -7.48 25.71 -6.96
N THR A 44 -7.38 24.66 -6.13
CA THR A 44 -6.19 24.44 -5.29
C THR A 44 -5.43 23.21 -5.79
N LEU A 45 -4.15 23.38 -6.08
CA LEU A 45 -3.26 22.27 -6.41
C LEU A 45 -2.80 21.61 -5.11
N LEU A 46 -2.95 20.30 -5.06
CA LEU A 46 -2.48 19.44 -3.98
C LEU A 46 -1.65 18.29 -4.57
N PRO A 47 -0.74 17.69 -3.79
CA PRO A 47 -0.16 16.41 -4.17
C PRO A 47 -1.27 15.36 -4.36
N GLY A 48 -1.15 14.53 -5.40
CA GLY A 48 -2.06 13.42 -5.59
C GLY A 48 -1.89 12.37 -4.48
N PHE A 49 -2.98 11.70 -4.12
CA PHE A 49 -2.93 10.62 -3.15
C PHE A 49 -2.17 9.40 -3.71
N VAL A 50 -1.54 8.64 -2.82
CA VAL A 50 -0.94 7.35 -3.11
C VAL A 50 -1.68 6.29 -2.31
N ASP A 51 -2.27 5.32 -3.00
CA ASP A 51 -2.96 4.19 -2.36
C ASP A 51 -2.05 2.96 -2.37
N ILE A 52 -1.59 2.52 -1.19
CA ILE A 52 -0.66 1.40 -1.07
C ILE A 52 -1.34 0.07 -0.81
N HIS A 53 -2.67 0.07 -0.59
CA HIS A 53 -3.42 -1.14 -0.27
C HIS A 53 -4.81 -1.12 -0.91
N ILE A 54 -4.94 -1.65 -2.11
CA ILE A 54 -6.22 -1.73 -2.83
C ILE A 54 -6.33 -3.03 -3.61
N HIS A 55 -7.38 -3.82 -3.33
CA HIS A 55 -7.67 -5.06 -4.04
C HIS A 55 -8.37 -4.81 -5.38
N GLY A 56 -9.28 -3.85 -5.41
CA GLY A 56 -10.03 -3.58 -6.62
C GLY A 56 -10.91 -2.35 -6.54
N ARG A 57 -11.26 -1.82 -7.73
CA ARG A 57 -12.15 -0.67 -7.89
C ARG A 57 -12.70 -0.61 -9.32
N GLY A 58 -13.88 0.03 -9.47
CA GLY A 58 -14.46 0.26 -10.80
C GLY A 58 -14.88 -1.02 -11.52
N GLY A 59 -15.16 -2.10 -10.76
CA GLY A 59 -15.53 -3.41 -11.32
C GLY A 59 -14.34 -4.25 -11.80
N GLY A 60 -13.11 -3.91 -11.43
CA GLY A 60 -11.92 -4.74 -11.59
C GLY A 60 -11.36 -5.15 -10.24
N ASP A 61 -10.81 -6.35 -10.14
CA ASP A 61 -10.02 -6.84 -9.02
C ASP A 61 -8.58 -7.08 -9.49
N PHE A 62 -7.60 -6.67 -8.67
CA PHE A 62 -6.19 -6.84 -9.03
C PHE A 62 -5.82 -8.33 -9.13
N SER A 63 -6.48 -9.17 -8.32
CA SER A 63 -6.30 -10.62 -8.33
C SER A 63 -6.94 -11.32 -9.55
N ASP A 64 -7.70 -10.62 -10.40
CA ASP A 64 -8.10 -11.15 -11.71
C ASP A 64 -6.87 -11.46 -12.57
N GLY A 65 -5.78 -10.69 -12.38
CA GLY A 65 -4.53 -10.84 -13.11
C GLY A 65 -4.64 -10.44 -14.58
N THR A 66 -5.55 -9.52 -14.92
CA THR A 66 -5.79 -9.06 -16.29
C THR A 66 -5.48 -7.57 -16.46
N VAL A 67 -4.97 -7.20 -17.62
CA VAL A 67 -4.75 -5.79 -17.99
C VAL A 67 -6.06 -5.00 -17.90
N SER A 68 -7.18 -5.58 -18.33
CA SER A 68 -8.49 -4.91 -18.29
C SER A 68 -8.92 -4.53 -16.88
N SER A 69 -8.71 -5.40 -15.90
CA SER A 69 -9.02 -5.10 -14.49
C SER A 69 -8.08 -4.03 -13.93
N MET A 70 -6.79 -4.10 -14.24
CA MET A 70 -5.81 -3.09 -13.85
C MET A 70 -6.12 -1.71 -14.45
N ASP A 71 -6.56 -1.65 -15.70
CA ASP A 71 -7.02 -0.40 -16.35
C ASP A 71 -8.24 0.21 -15.65
N ARG A 72 -9.22 -0.61 -15.27
CA ARG A 72 -10.41 -0.14 -14.53
C ARG A 72 -10.03 0.44 -13.16
N ILE A 73 -9.13 -0.23 -12.44
CA ILE A 73 -8.61 0.24 -11.15
C ILE A 73 -7.91 1.58 -11.34
N SER A 74 -6.92 1.63 -12.24
CA SER A 74 -6.12 2.83 -12.56
C SER A 74 -7.00 4.04 -12.93
N ALA A 75 -7.93 3.85 -13.88
CA ALA A 75 -8.84 4.91 -14.34
C ALA A 75 -9.81 5.37 -13.24
N SER A 76 -10.30 4.45 -12.40
CA SER A 76 -11.22 4.76 -11.31
C SER A 76 -10.53 5.51 -10.17
N LEU A 77 -9.30 5.15 -9.83
CA LEU A 77 -8.47 5.81 -8.83
C LEU A 77 -8.16 7.25 -9.22
N ALA A 78 -7.77 7.49 -10.47
CA ALA A 78 -7.47 8.83 -10.97
C ALA A 78 -8.65 9.81 -10.82
N LYS A 79 -9.90 9.33 -11.00
CA LYS A 79 -11.12 10.15 -10.79
C LYS A 79 -11.32 10.60 -9.35
N CYS A 80 -10.64 9.98 -8.39
CA CYS A 80 -10.73 10.30 -6.97
C CYS A 80 -9.47 11.02 -6.45
N GLY A 81 -8.58 11.49 -7.34
CA GLY A 81 -7.36 12.20 -6.96
C GLY A 81 -6.21 11.29 -6.52
N VAL A 82 -6.35 9.97 -6.64
CA VAL A 82 -5.23 9.04 -6.46
C VAL A 82 -4.41 9.02 -7.74
N THR A 83 -3.13 9.36 -7.64
CA THR A 83 -2.22 9.47 -8.79
C THR A 83 -1.30 8.27 -8.93
N ALA A 84 -1.15 7.50 -7.85
CA ALA A 84 -0.33 6.30 -7.85
C ALA A 84 -0.89 5.25 -6.86
N PHE A 85 -0.64 3.97 -7.12
CA PHE A 85 -1.12 2.90 -6.24
C PHE A 85 -0.21 1.67 -6.26
N CYS A 86 -0.32 0.84 -5.22
CA CYS A 86 0.15 -0.54 -5.21
C CYS A 86 -1.07 -1.47 -5.33
N GLY A 87 -1.13 -2.27 -6.38
CA GLY A 87 -2.19 -3.26 -6.54
C GLY A 87 -2.00 -4.39 -5.53
N THR A 88 -3.05 -4.74 -4.78
CA THR A 88 -2.96 -5.71 -3.70
C THR A 88 -3.55 -7.06 -4.11
N THR A 89 -2.77 -8.12 -3.95
CA THR A 89 -3.24 -9.49 -4.23
C THR A 89 -4.00 -10.06 -3.03
N MET A 90 -4.87 -11.02 -3.30
CA MET A 90 -5.42 -11.91 -2.27
C MET A 90 -4.48 -13.10 -2.03
N THR A 91 -4.74 -13.86 -0.96
CA THR A 91 -4.11 -15.16 -0.71
C THR A 91 -4.58 -16.18 -1.75
N LEU A 92 -3.69 -16.57 -2.64
CA LEU A 92 -3.96 -17.39 -3.83
C LEU A 92 -2.89 -18.48 -4.02
N PRO A 93 -3.13 -19.49 -4.88
CA PRO A 93 -2.11 -20.45 -5.29
C PRO A 93 -0.88 -19.75 -5.88
N ARG A 94 0.30 -20.36 -5.72
CA ARG A 94 1.58 -19.80 -6.20
C ARG A 94 1.56 -19.47 -7.69
N GLU A 95 1.02 -20.37 -8.49
CA GLU A 95 0.93 -20.20 -9.95
C GLU A 95 0.09 -18.96 -10.30
N LYS A 96 -1.07 -18.80 -9.65
CA LYS A 96 -1.94 -17.66 -9.88
C LYS A 96 -1.30 -16.33 -9.46
N LEU A 97 -0.60 -16.31 -8.31
CA LEU A 97 0.18 -15.14 -7.88
C LEU A 97 1.26 -14.81 -8.90
N THR A 98 1.97 -15.81 -9.40
CA THR A 98 3.01 -15.63 -10.44
C THR A 98 2.43 -14.98 -11.69
N ASP A 99 1.28 -15.46 -12.19
CA ASP A 99 0.61 -14.91 -13.38
C ASP A 99 0.18 -13.44 -13.17
N ILE A 100 -0.38 -13.13 -11.99
CA ILE A 100 -0.75 -11.74 -11.61
C ILE A 100 0.48 -10.84 -11.64
N LEU A 101 1.58 -11.29 -11.02
CA LEU A 101 2.83 -10.52 -10.92
C LEU A 101 3.46 -10.27 -12.30
N VAL A 102 3.49 -11.28 -13.16
CA VAL A 102 3.97 -11.14 -14.55
C VAL A 102 3.11 -10.15 -15.33
N THR A 103 1.78 -10.23 -15.19
CA THR A 103 0.86 -9.29 -15.85
C THR A 103 1.08 -7.86 -15.33
N ALA A 104 1.16 -7.67 -14.02
CA ALA A 104 1.40 -6.38 -13.39
C ALA A 104 2.72 -5.75 -13.87
N ARG A 105 3.81 -6.54 -13.91
CA ARG A 105 5.10 -6.11 -14.47
C ARG A 105 4.98 -5.62 -15.91
N GLY A 106 4.22 -6.35 -16.74
CA GLY A 106 4.01 -5.99 -18.14
C GLY A 106 3.09 -4.77 -18.33
N TYR A 107 2.27 -4.46 -17.34
CA TYR A 107 1.33 -3.34 -17.34
C TYR A 107 1.96 -2.01 -16.89
N MET A 108 2.91 -2.06 -15.95
CA MET A 108 3.56 -0.87 -15.38
C MET A 108 4.13 0.04 -16.48
N GLY A 109 3.82 1.35 -16.38
CA GLY A 109 4.19 2.37 -17.36
C GLY A 109 3.26 2.48 -18.56
N LYS A 110 2.13 1.75 -18.58
CA LYS A 110 1.10 1.79 -19.63
C LYS A 110 -0.25 2.29 -19.15
N GLU A 111 -0.33 2.72 -17.89
CA GLU A 111 -1.57 3.15 -17.24
C GLU A 111 -2.11 4.43 -17.89
N ALA A 112 -3.43 4.46 -18.13
CA ALA A 112 -4.13 5.66 -18.59
C ALA A 112 -4.64 6.56 -17.45
N GLY A 113 -4.52 6.12 -16.19
CA GLY A 113 -4.99 6.81 -14.99
C GLY A 113 -3.91 6.88 -13.90
N ALA A 114 -4.24 6.42 -12.69
CA ALA A 114 -3.28 6.31 -11.59
C ALA A 114 -2.17 5.31 -11.92
N ARG A 115 -0.94 5.67 -11.58
CA ARG A 115 0.25 4.88 -11.90
C ARG A 115 0.38 3.68 -10.96
N LEU A 116 0.59 2.48 -11.51
CA LEU A 116 0.94 1.30 -10.74
C LEU A 116 2.42 1.38 -10.31
N LEU A 117 2.68 1.59 -9.03
CA LEU A 117 4.05 1.69 -8.48
C LEU A 117 4.68 0.32 -8.23
N GLY A 118 3.85 -0.68 -8.03
CA GLY A 118 4.24 -2.05 -7.70
C GLY A 118 3.10 -2.83 -7.08
N VAL A 119 3.43 -3.93 -6.44
CA VAL A 119 2.46 -4.85 -5.86
C VAL A 119 2.61 -4.88 -4.34
N ASN A 120 1.47 -4.96 -3.65
CA ASN A 120 1.35 -5.34 -2.27
C ASN A 120 0.87 -6.80 -2.21
N LEU A 121 1.70 -7.70 -1.71
CA LEU A 121 1.33 -9.10 -1.50
C LEU A 121 0.65 -9.24 -0.13
N GLU A 122 -0.68 -9.33 -0.08
CA GLU A 122 -1.40 -9.61 1.15
C GLU A 122 -1.60 -11.12 1.32
N GLY A 123 -0.77 -11.70 2.16
CA GLY A 123 -0.60 -13.14 2.24
C GLY A 123 0.28 -13.68 1.08
N PRO A 124 0.39 -14.99 0.95
CA PRO A 124 -0.33 -16.09 1.62
C PRO A 124 0.26 -16.54 2.98
N PHE A 125 1.28 -15.88 3.50
CA PHE A 125 2.03 -16.26 4.70
C PHE A 125 1.40 -15.68 5.97
N ILE A 126 0.10 -15.87 6.14
CA ILE A 126 -0.75 -15.28 7.19
C ILE A 126 -1.29 -16.35 8.15
N ALA A 127 -1.81 -15.93 9.30
CA ALA A 127 -2.38 -16.84 10.29
C ALA A 127 -3.77 -17.34 9.87
N PRO A 128 -4.01 -18.66 9.84
CA PRO A 128 -5.33 -19.21 9.48
C PRO A 128 -6.47 -18.67 10.36
N ALA A 129 -6.19 -18.46 11.65
CA ALA A 129 -7.18 -17.95 12.62
C ALA A 129 -7.56 -16.48 12.37
N LYS A 130 -6.76 -15.73 11.62
CA LYS A 130 -6.97 -14.32 11.29
C LYS A 130 -7.06 -14.07 9.77
N LYS A 131 -7.44 -15.10 9.03
CA LYS A 131 -7.55 -15.02 7.57
C LYS A 131 -8.52 -13.93 7.07
N GLY A 132 -9.52 -13.54 7.86
CA GLY A 132 -10.54 -12.60 7.39
C GLY A 132 -11.21 -13.07 6.09
N ALA A 133 -11.21 -12.21 5.08
CA ALA A 133 -11.74 -12.51 3.75
C ALA A 133 -10.78 -13.36 2.87
N GLN A 134 -9.56 -13.63 3.32
CA GLN A 134 -8.59 -14.43 2.59
C GLN A 134 -9.03 -15.89 2.48
N ASN A 135 -8.67 -16.58 1.38
CA ASN A 135 -8.99 -18.00 1.22
C ASN A 135 -8.03 -18.87 2.04
N GLY A 136 -8.56 -19.54 3.06
CA GLY A 136 -7.80 -20.37 3.99
C GLY A 136 -7.09 -21.57 3.33
N ASP A 137 -7.60 -22.08 2.20
CA ASP A 137 -7.03 -23.22 1.51
C ASP A 137 -5.64 -22.93 0.90
N TYR A 138 -5.31 -21.66 0.72
CA TYR A 138 -4.07 -21.21 0.10
C TYR A 138 -3.07 -20.59 1.09
N ILE A 139 -3.44 -20.52 2.37
CA ILE A 139 -2.53 -20.12 3.44
C ILE A 139 -1.44 -21.19 3.60
N ARG A 140 -0.21 -20.74 3.67
CA ARG A 140 0.94 -21.64 3.75
C ARG A 140 2.17 -20.97 4.38
N PRO A 141 3.16 -21.75 4.81
CA PRO A 141 4.43 -21.22 5.28
C PRO A 141 5.12 -20.38 4.21
N GLY A 142 5.67 -19.24 4.62
CA GLY A 142 6.56 -18.46 3.78
C GLY A 142 7.95 -19.06 3.72
N THR A 143 8.46 -19.31 2.52
CA THR A 143 9.85 -19.72 2.31
C THR A 143 10.60 -18.69 1.48
N VAL A 144 11.91 -18.56 1.70
CA VAL A 144 12.77 -17.68 0.91
C VAL A 144 12.76 -18.05 -0.56
N GLU A 145 12.65 -19.36 -0.86
CA GLU A 145 12.55 -19.85 -2.23
C GLU A 145 11.27 -19.34 -2.92
N GLU A 146 10.12 -19.46 -2.25
CA GLU A 146 8.86 -18.96 -2.81
C GLU A 146 8.85 -17.44 -2.94
N TRP A 147 9.34 -16.73 -1.91
CA TRP A 147 9.52 -15.28 -2.00
C TRP A 147 10.35 -14.88 -3.22
N ASN A 148 11.53 -15.47 -3.39
CA ASN A 148 12.41 -15.13 -4.51
C ASN A 148 11.73 -15.37 -5.86
N ALA A 149 11.02 -16.49 -6.01
CA ALA A 149 10.29 -16.78 -7.24
C ALA A 149 9.19 -15.75 -7.54
N LEU A 150 8.40 -15.33 -6.53
CA LEU A 150 7.36 -14.30 -6.68
C LEU A 150 7.98 -12.93 -6.93
N PHE A 151 9.04 -12.57 -6.20
CA PHE A 151 9.72 -11.29 -6.35
C PHE A 151 10.34 -11.14 -7.75
N ASP A 152 11.00 -12.17 -8.27
CA ASP A 152 11.58 -12.17 -9.62
C ASP A 152 10.47 -12.16 -10.69
N ALA A 153 9.38 -12.89 -10.52
CA ALA A 153 8.22 -12.86 -11.43
C ALA A 153 7.65 -11.45 -11.55
N SER A 154 7.58 -10.71 -10.44
CA SER A 154 7.15 -9.31 -10.43
C SER A 154 8.12 -8.34 -11.12
N GLY A 155 9.32 -8.79 -11.51
CA GLY A 155 10.42 -7.91 -11.93
C GLY A 155 10.93 -7.05 -10.76
N ARG A 156 10.89 -7.59 -9.55
CA ARG A 156 11.28 -6.93 -8.29
C ARG A 156 10.42 -5.71 -7.94
N SER A 157 9.17 -5.73 -8.36
CA SER A 157 8.22 -4.64 -8.14
C SER A 157 7.29 -4.84 -6.93
N VAL A 158 7.43 -5.92 -6.17
CA VAL A 158 6.75 -6.03 -4.87
C VAL A 158 7.28 -4.96 -3.94
N LYS A 159 6.40 -4.09 -3.45
CA LYS A 159 6.71 -2.97 -2.56
C LYS A 159 6.40 -3.28 -1.11
N LEU A 160 5.33 -4.04 -0.88
CA LEU A 160 4.89 -4.49 0.43
C LEU A 160 4.59 -5.98 0.39
N ILE A 161 4.78 -6.64 1.54
CA ILE A 161 4.28 -7.98 1.80
C ILE A 161 3.67 -8.01 3.19
N THR A 162 2.43 -8.51 3.30
CA THR A 162 1.77 -8.75 4.59
C THR A 162 1.93 -10.20 4.99
N LEU A 163 2.44 -10.41 6.20
CA LEU A 163 2.60 -11.74 6.79
C LEU A 163 2.34 -11.74 8.30
N ALA A 164 2.09 -12.93 8.85
CA ALA A 164 1.94 -13.15 10.28
C ALA A 164 3.27 -13.69 10.85
N PRO A 165 3.92 -12.99 11.77
CA PRO A 165 5.25 -13.39 12.26
C PRO A 165 5.23 -14.69 13.07
N GLU A 166 4.16 -14.93 13.84
CA GLU A 166 3.95 -16.14 14.64
C GLU A 166 3.56 -17.34 13.78
N ALA A 167 2.99 -17.10 12.61
CA ALA A 167 2.67 -18.17 11.69
C ALA A 167 3.93 -18.67 11.02
N PHE A 168 4.24 -19.96 11.20
CA PHE A 168 5.33 -20.64 10.52
C PHE A 168 6.75 -20.11 10.83
N ASP A 169 6.96 -19.49 12.00
CA ASP A 169 8.27 -18.94 12.43
C ASP A 169 8.90 -18.03 11.35
N SER A 170 8.15 -17.01 10.96
CA SER A 170 8.50 -16.15 9.81
C SER A 170 9.63 -15.15 10.09
N THR A 171 10.21 -15.12 11.27
CA THR A 171 11.25 -14.13 11.67
C THR A 171 12.48 -14.17 10.76
N ASP A 172 12.94 -15.38 10.39
CA ASP A 172 14.10 -15.52 9.49
C ASP A 172 13.77 -15.07 8.06
N LEU A 173 12.56 -15.34 7.59
CA LEU A 173 12.10 -14.82 6.31
C LEU A 173 12.09 -13.29 6.33
N ILE A 174 11.56 -12.67 7.40
CA ILE A 174 11.53 -11.21 7.56
C ILE A 174 12.93 -10.61 7.42
N ARG A 175 13.93 -11.15 8.12
CA ARG A 175 15.33 -10.66 8.03
C ARG A 175 15.86 -10.69 6.60
N GLN A 176 15.53 -11.72 5.84
CA GLN A 176 16.07 -11.89 4.49
C GLN A 176 15.40 -11.00 3.45
N ILE A 177 14.11 -10.66 3.64
CA ILE A 177 13.33 -9.92 2.64
C ILE A 177 13.17 -8.44 2.95
N SER A 178 13.41 -8.00 4.19
CA SER A 178 13.21 -6.60 4.63
C SER A 178 14.07 -5.57 3.87
N GLY A 179 15.20 -5.99 3.31
CA GLY A 179 16.02 -5.16 2.41
C GLY A 179 15.47 -5.03 0.98
N CYS A 180 14.47 -5.84 0.60
CA CYS A 180 13.93 -5.88 -0.76
C CYS A 180 12.59 -5.14 -0.88
N CYS A 181 11.75 -5.20 0.16
CA CYS A 181 10.43 -4.59 0.22
C CYS A 181 10.08 -4.20 1.65
N ARG A 182 8.99 -3.45 1.83
CA ARG A 182 8.45 -3.19 3.17
C ARG A 182 7.72 -4.43 3.67
N VAL A 183 8.22 -5.01 4.76
CA VAL A 183 7.52 -6.10 5.45
C VAL A 183 6.49 -5.51 6.40
N SER A 184 5.24 -5.93 6.23
CA SER A 184 4.09 -5.53 7.01
C SER A 184 3.56 -6.69 7.83
N LEU A 185 3.24 -6.46 9.09
CA LEU A 185 2.59 -7.45 9.94
C LEU A 185 1.08 -7.30 9.85
N GLY A 186 0.37 -8.38 9.63
CA GLY A 186 -1.08 -8.38 9.53
C GLY A 186 -1.66 -9.77 9.40
N HIS A 187 -3.00 -9.90 9.52
CA HIS A 187 -3.66 -11.20 9.54
C HIS A 187 -2.99 -12.16 10.54
N SER A 188 -2.76 -11.68 11.74
CA SER A 188 -1.83 -12.24 12.72
C SER A 188 -2.50 -12.38 14.09
N CYS A 189 -2.14 -13.44 14.82
CA CYS A 189 -2.46 -13.63 16.22
C CYS A 189 -1.29 -13.26 17.14
N ALA A 190 -0.24 -12.62 16.64
CA ALA A 190 0.99 -12.37 17.36
C ALA A 190 0.77 -11.70 18.71
N THR A 191 1.48 -12.19 19.72
CA THR A 191 1.69 -11.51 20.98
C THR A 191 2.54 -10.26 20.77
N ALA A 192 2.66 -9.41 21.77
CA ALA A 192 3.54 -8.25 21.68
C ALA A 192 5.02 -8.66 21.55
N GLU A 193 5.41 -9.75 22.19
CA GLU A 193 6.77 -10.30 22.13
C GLU A 193 7.10 -10.78 20.72
N GLU A 194 6.21 -11.54 20.08
CA GLU A 194 6.38 -12.04 18.71
C GLU A 194 6.39 -10.87 17.69
N ALA A 195 5.51 -9.89 17.87
CA ALA A 195 5.47 -8.69 17.03
C ALA A 195 6.79 -7.88 17.18
N ASN A 196 7.29 -7.69 18.41
CA ASN A 196 8.55 -7.00 18.65
C ASN A 196 9.74 -7.73 18.03
N ALA A 197 9.80 -9.06 18.14
CA ALA A 197 10.84 -9.85 17.49
C ALA A 197 10.81 -9.70 15.96
N ALA A 198 9.63 -9.58 15.37
CA ALA A 198 9.46 -9.34 13.93
C ALA A 198 9.89 -7.92 13.53
N PHE A 199 9.58 -6.90 14.33
CA PHE A 199 10.06 -5.53 14.10
C PHE A 199 11.59 -5.46 14.20
N ASP A 200 12.18 -6.10 15.21
CA ASP A 200 13.63 -6.19 15.35
C ASP A 200 14.30 -6.97 14.20
N ALA A 201 13.56 -7.86 13.56
CA ALA A 201 14.00 -8.58 12.37
C ALA A 201 13.90 -7.77 11.07
N GLY A 202 13.25 -6.59 11.09
CA GLY A 202 13.17 -5.68 9.96
C GLY A 202 11.76 -5.43 9.40
N ALA A 203 10.70 -5.96 10.02
CA ALA A 203 9.35 -5.49 9.73
C ALA A 203 9.23 -4.03 10.20
N GLY A 204 8.54 -3.19 9.44
CA GLY A 204 8.42 -1.78 9.77
C GLY A 204 7.06 -1.18 9.44
N HIS A 205 6.08 -2.07 9.23
CA HIS A 205 4.74 -1.68 8.85
C HIS A 205 3.70 -2.61 9.45
N VAL A 206 2.47 -2.13 9.61
CA VAL A 206 1.32 -2.93 10.05
C VAL A 206 0.15 -2.69 9.12
N THR A 207 -0.36 -3.75 8.56
CA THR A 207 -1.50 -3.76 7.63
C THR A 207 -2.79 -3.56 8.41
N HIS A 208 -3.64 -2.62 7.97
CA HIS A 208 -4.99 -2.32 8.50
C HIS A 208 -5.11 -2.57 10.01
N LEU A 209 -4.32 -1.82 10.80
CA LEU A 209 -4.23 -1.92 12.25
C LEU A 209 -5.62 -2.12 12.90
N PHE A 210 -5.70 -3.00 13.88
CA PHE A 210 -6.88 -3.52 14.58
C PHE A 210 -7.69 -4.57 13.80
N ASN A 211 -7.66 -4.60 12.48
CA ASN A 211 -8.42 -5.54 11.68
C ASN A 211 -7.63 -6.85 11.45
N ALA A 212 -8.32 -7.98 11.56
CA ALA A 212 -7.71 -9.32 11.48
C ALA A 212 -6.54 -9.52 12.47
N MET A 213 -6.67 -8.98 13.69
CA MET A 213 -5.72 -9.05 14.80
C MET A 213 -6.44 -9.37 16.11
N PRO A 214 -5.72 -9.82 17.17
CA PRO A 214 -6.27 -9.82 18.52
C PRO A 214 -6.61 -8.40 18.99
N PRO A 215 -7.62 -8.23 19.86
CA PRO A 215 -7.88 -6.93 20.46
C PRO A 215 -6.74 -6.52 21.39
N MET A 216 -6.42 -5.22 21.42
CA MET A 216 -5.47 -4.68 22.38
C MET A 216 -6.08 -4.68 23.79
N SER A 217 -5.41 -5.30 24.77
CA SER A 217 -5.84 -5.26 26.14
C SER A 217 -4.69 -4.88 27.08
N HIS A 218 -5.03 -4.44 28.31
CA HIS A 218 -4.06 -3.93 29.28
C HIS A 218 -3.00 -4.96 29.75
N ARG A 219 -3.24 -6.26 29.56
CA ARG A 219 -2.28 -7.34 29.92
C ARG A 219 -1.84 -8.17 28.71
N ALA A 220 -2.49 -7.99 27.57
CA ALA A 220 -2.15 -8.65 26.32
C ALA A 220 -2.30 -7.63 25.18
N PRO A 221 -1.33 -6.72 25.01
CA PRO A 221 -1.43 -5.65 24.01
C PRO A 221 -1.41 -6.17 22.57
N GLY A 222 -0.84 -7.36 22.34
CA GLY A 222 -0.75 -8.00 21.05
C GLY A 222 0.00 -7.18 20.00
N LEU A 223 -0.15 -7.54 18.74
CA LEU A 223 0.43 -6.80 17.62
C LEU A 223 0.01 -5.31 17.62
N PRO A 224 -1.27 -4.93 17.89
CA PRO A 224 -1.62 -3.51 17.89
C PRO A 224 -0.86 -2.70 18.94
N GLY A 225 -0.73 -3.22 20.16
CA GLY A 225 0.00 -2.53 21.24
C GLY A 225 1.47 -2.41 20.94
N ALA A 226 2.12 -3.47 20.43
CA ALA A 226 3.52 -3.45 20.04
C ALA A 226 3.79 -2.43 18.91
N ALA A 227 2.88 -2.32 17.94
CA ALA A 227 3.01 -1.36 16.85
C ALA A 227 2.90 0.10 17.32
N LEU A 228 1.97 0.38 18.23
CA LEU A 228 1.76 1.73 18.78
C LEU A 228 2.87 2.19 19.72
N ASP A 229 3.64 1.26 20.29
CA ASP A 229 4.79 1.55 21.17
C ASP A 229 6.07 1.89 20.39
N ARG A 230 6.08 1.70 19.07
CA ARG A 230 7.26 1.91 18.20
C ARG A 230 7.07 3.05 17.22
N SER A 231 7.76 4.15 17.42
CA SER A 231 7.67 5.34 16.59
C SER A 231 8.15 5.16 15.13
N GLU A 232 9.03 4.17 14.90
CA GLU A 232 9.55 3.82 13.57
C GLU A 232 8.61 2.93 12.74
N VAL A 233 7.59 2.35 13.37
CA VAL A 233 6.60 1.49 12.70
C VAL A 233 5.47 2.35 12.14
N THR A 234 5.16 2.16 10.88
CA THR A 234 4.01 2.80 10.22
C THR A 234 2.81 1.87 10.21
N CYS A 235 1.61 2.41 10.33
CA CYS A 235 0.37 1.63 10.36
C CYS A 235 -0.62 2.11 9.30
N GLU A 236 -1.28 1.19 8.62
CA GLU A 236 -2.47 1.48 7.82
C GLU A 236 -3.71 1.52 8.72
N LEU A 237 -4.66 2.36 8.38
CA LEU A 237 -5.98 2.41 9.02
C LEU A 237 -7.08 2.43 7.94
N ILE A 238 -8.13 1.63 8.12
CA ILE A 238 -9.32 1.68 7.27
C ILE A 238 -10.31 2.65 7.89
N CYS A 239 -10.27 3.90 7.43
CA CYS A 239 -11.03 5.03 8.01
C CYS A 239 -12.41 5.22 7.36
N ASP A 240 -13.09 4.15 6.97
CA ASP A 240 -14.38 4.18 6.28
C ASP A 240 -15.61 4.30 7.21
N GLY A 241 -15.36 4.33 8.53
CA GLY A 241 -16.41 4.39 9.56
C GLY A 241 -17.07 3.04 9.87
N GLY A 242 -16.69 1.97 9.17
CA GLY A 242 -17.20 0.61 9.38
C GLY A 242 -16.17 -0.32 10.04
N HIS A 243 -14.91 -0.21 9.65
CA HIS A 243 -13.84 -1.07 10.16
C HIS A 243 -13.27 -0.61 11.50
N ILE A 244 -13.20 0.70 11.71
CA ILE A 244 -12.68 1.29 12.96
C ILE A 244 -13.69 2.31 13.48
N ASP A 245 -14.04 2.19 14.77
CA ASP A 245 -14.91 3.16 15.43
C ASP A 245 -14.27 4.56 15.40
N PRO A 246 -15.05 5.63 15.13
CA PRO A 246 -14.54 6.99 15.11
C PRO A 246 -13.86 7.46 16.42
N ILE A 247 -14.18 6.83 17.57
CA ILE A 247 -13.48 7.11 18.83
C ILE A 247 -12.03 6.65 18.74
N MET A 248 -11.78 5.47 18.17
CA MET A 248 -10.42 4.94 17.99
C MET A 248 -9.58 5.76 16.98
N LEU A 249 -10.23 6.37 15.98
CA LEU A 249 -9.54 7.22 15.01
C LEU A 249 -9.15 8.60 15.57
N ARG A 250 -9.75 9.02 16.69
CA ARG A 250 -9.46 10.31 17.32
C ARG A 250 -8.40 10.23 18.43
N ASN A 251 -8.07 9.03 18.89
CA ASN A 251 -7.07 8.77 19.93
C ASN A 251 -5.79 8.24 19.34
#